data_de52e429a2dcd54c7b4c50d3d852c6af
#
_entry.id   de52e429a2dcd54c7b4c50d3d852c6af
#
_cell.length_a   1.000
_cell.length_b   1.000
_cell.length_c   1.000
_cell.angle_alpha   90.00
_cell.angle_beta   90.00
_cell.angle_gamma   90.00
#
_symmetry.space_group_name_H-M   'P 1'
#
loop_
_entity.id
_entity.type
_entity.pdbx_description
1 polymer ?
#
loop_
_entity_poly.entity_id
_entity_poly.type
_entity_poly.pdbx_seq_one_letter_code
_entity_poly.pdbx_strand_id
1 'polypeptide(L)'
;MNIAEKIDHTILRADAREDEVKRYCREAVQYHFASVCVNTCHVPLVAEMLKESDVKVCCVVGFPLGAMSTRAKACEARIAVEDGAEEIDMVVNIGAVKDGNYDRVEEDIRAVVEASGGAVVKVILETCLLTREEIVETCRCAVKAGAGFVKTSTGFSTGGATVEAVHLMRETVGDSVKVKASGGIRTCCLLYTSD
;
A
#
# COMPACT_ATOMS: atom_id res chain seq x y z
N MET A 1 -19.09 4.01 -12.70
CA MET A 1 -17.72 3.65 -12.24
C MET A 1 -17.67 2.14 -12.07
N ASN A 2 -16.68 1.46 -12.65
CA ASN A 2 -16.50 0.02 -12.45
C ASN A 2 -15.68 -0.19 -11.17
N ILE A 3 -16.28 -0.75 -10.12
CA ILE A 3 -15.62 -0.98 -8.82
C ILE A 3 -14.43 -1.94 -8.97
N ALA A 4 -14.50 -2.92 -9.86
CA ALA A 4 -13.42 -3.88 -10.07
C ALA A 4 -12.07 -3.19 -10.36
N GLU A 5 -12.08 -2.13 -11.16
CA GLU A 5 -10.89 -1.34 -11.51
C GLU A 5 -10.28 -0.55 -10.32
N LYS A 6 -10.89 -0.62 -9.13
CA LYS A 6 -10.40 0.00 -7.89
C LYS A 6 -9.90 -1.03 -6.87
N ILE A 7 -10.01 -2.32 -7.17
CA ILE A 7 -9.67 -3.41 -6.24
C ILE A 7 -8.23 -3.88 -6.49
N ASP A 8 -7.41 -3.86 -5.44
CA ASP A 8 -6.17 -4.63 -5.40
C ASP A 8 -6.47 -6.03 -4.86
N HIS A 9 -6.41 -7.04 -5.73
CA HIS A 9 -6.63 -8.43 -5.35
C HIS A 9 -5.44 -8.96 -4.55
N THR A 10 -5.60 -9.12 -3.24
CA THR A 10 -4.50 -9.18 -2.28
C THR A 10 -4.35 -10.55 -1.63
N ILE A 11 -3.14 -11.13 -1.69
CA ILE A 11 -2.77 -12.36 -0.96
C ILE A 11 -1.41 -12.17 -0.28
N LEU A 12 -1.43 -12.00 1.06
CA LEU A 12 -0.26 -11.64 1.88
C LEU A 12 0.01 -12.63 3.02
N ARG A 13 -0.73 -13.76 3.07
CA ARG A 13 -0.51 -14.80 4.09
C ARG A 13 0.89 -15.38 3.95
N ALA A 14 1.54 -15.66 5.07
CA ALA A 14 2.88 -16.25 5.08
C ALA A 14 2.94 -17.65 4.46
N ASP A 15 1.82 -18.38 4.46
CA ASP A 15 1.66 -19.73 3.92
C ASP A 15 1.03 -19.74 2.51
N ALA A 16 0.97 -18.60 1.84
CA ALA A 16 0.47 -18.52 0.47
C ALA A 16 1.34 -19.34 -0.49
N ARG A 17 0.71 -20.24 -1.23
CA ARG A 17 1.39 -21.11 -2.18
C ARG A 17 1.31 -20.54 -3.60
N GLU A 18 2.25 -20.94 -4.45
CA GLU A 18 2.27 -20.48 -5.85
C GLU A 18 0.98 -20.75 -6.61
N ASP A 19 0.33 -21.90 -6.38
CA ASP A 19 -0.92 -22.26 -7.06
C ASP A 19 -2.07 -21.31 -6.68
N GLU A 20 -2.08 -20.82 -5.43
CA GLU A 20 -3.01 -19.79 -4.97
C GLU A 20 -2.69 -18.44 -5.61
N VAL A 21 -1.42 -18.02 -5.62
CA VAL A 21 -1.00 -16.77 -6.27
C VAL A 21 -1.39 -16.78 -7.75
N LYS A 22 -1.14 -17.88 -8.47
CA LYS A 22 -1.56 -18.06 -9.87
C LYS A 22 -3.08 -17.96 -10.05
N ARG A 23 -3.86 -18.46 -9.09
CA ARG A 23 -5.31 -18.29 -9.10
C ARG A 23 -5.70 -16.82 -8.96
N TYR A 24 -5.10 -16.08 -8.02
CA TYR A 24 -5.34 -14.65 -7.84
C TYR A 24 -5.03 -13.84 -9.11
N CYS A 25 -3.95 -14.16 -9.83
CA CYS A 25 -3.64 -13.51 -11.10
C CYS A 25 -4.74 -13.79 -12.15
N ARG A 26 -5.19 -15.04 -12.29
CA ARG A 26 -6.28 -15.38 -13.24
C ARG A 26 -7.59 -14.67 -12.90
N GLU A 27 -7.96 -14.64 -11.61
CA GLU A 27 -9.14 -13.93 -11.13
C GLU A 27 -9.04 -12.42 -11.41
N ALA A 28 -7.87 -11.81 -11.16
CA ALA A 28 -7.66 -10.40 -11.41
C ALA A 28 -7.81 -10.02 -12.90
N VAL A 29 -7.28 -10.84 -13.79
CA VAL A 29 -7.46 -10.65 -15.24
C VAL A 29 -8.92 -10.86 -15.64
N GLN A 30 -9.56 -11.92 -15.14
CA GLN A 30 -10.95 -12.25 -15.47
C GLN A 30 -11.93 -11.16 -15.05
N TYR A 31 -11.71 -10.54 -13.88
CA TYR A 31 -12.62 -9.53 -13.31
C TYR A 31 -12.15 -8.09 -13.52
N HIS A 32 -11.04 -7.89 -14.22
CA HIS A 32 -10.44 -6.58 -14.49
C HIS A 32 -10.15 -5.78 -13.22
N PHE A 33 -9.50 -6.43 -12.23
CA PHE A 33 -9.06 -5.75 -11.02
C PHE A 33 -7.89 -4.79 -11.32
N ALA A 34 -7.66 -3.80 -10.43
CA ALA A 34 -6.59 -2.82 -10.59
C ALA A 34 -5.21 -3.46 -10.51
N SER A 35 -5.00 -4.33 -9.52
CA SER A 35 -3.72 -5.00 -9.30
C SER A 35 -3.86 -6.36 -8.61
N VAL A 36 -2.76 -7.12 -8.63
CA VAL A 36 -2.53 -8.24 -7.70
C VAL A 36 -1.44 -7.82 -6.73
N CYS A 37 -1.78 -7.80 -5.42
CA CYS A 37 -0.87 -7.38 -4.36
C CYS A 37 -0.35 -8.59 -3.58
N VAL A 38 0.99 -8.73 -3.52
CA VAL A 38 1.69 -9.88 -2.94
C VAL A 38 2.87 -9.48 -2.06
N ASN A 39 3.44 -10.44 -1.34
CA ASN A 39 4.77 -10.30 -0.74
C ASN A 39 5.86 -10.31 -1.85
N THR A 40 6.98 -9.65 -1.60
CA THR A 40 8.08 -9.46 -2.58
C THR A 40 8.57 -10.75 -3.22
N CYS A 41 8.60 -11.87 -2.48
CA CYS A 41 9.02 -13.18 -2.99
C CYS A 41 8.16 -13.73 -4.16
N HIS A 42 6.95 -13.22 -4.36
CA HIS A 42 6.04 -13.63 -5.42
C HIS A 42 6.03 -12.68 -6.61
N VAL A 43 6.71 -11.53 -6.55
CA VAL A 43 6.69 -10.52 -7.61
C VAL A 43 7.10 -11.09 -8.97
N PRO A 44 8.21 -11.85 -9.12
CA PRO A 44 8.59 -12.40 -10.42
C PRO A 44 7.50 -13.29 -11.04
N LEU A 45 6.85 -14.11 -10.22
CA LEU A 45 5.75 -14.98 -10.66
C LEU A 45 4.54 -14.16 -11.15
N VAL A 46 4.15 -13.14 -10.37
CA VAL A 46 3.00 -12.28 -10.70
C VAL A 46 3.30 -11.46 -11.95
N ALA A 47 4.50 -10.91 -12.09
CA ALA A 47 4.93 -10.15 -13.26
C ALA A 47 4.86 -11.01 -14.55
N GLU A 48 5.34 -12.25 -14.50
CA GLU A 48 5.22 -13.17 -15.65
C GLU A 48 3.76 -13.51 -15.97
N MET A 49 2.92 -13.71 -14.95
CA MET A 49 1.50 -14.06 -15.15
C MET A 49 0.66 -12.90 -15.70
N LEU A 50 1.04 -11.66 -15.43
CA LEU A 50 0.26 -10.47 -15.77
C LEU A 50 0.82 -9.68 -16.97
N LYS A 51 1.93 -10.09 -17.58
CA LYS A 51 2.66 -9.35 -18.63
C LYS A 51 1.82 -8.97 -19.85
N GLU A 52 0.79 -9.75 -20.17
CA GLU A 52 -0.11 -9.51 -21.31
C GLU A 52 -1.47 -8.93 -20.84
N SER A 53 -1.53 -8.30 -19.68
CA SER A 53 -2.75 -7.72 -19.11
C SER A 53 -2.55 -6.29 -18.62
N ASP A 54 -3.64 -5.57 -18.41
CA ASP A 54 -3.62 -4.22 -17.81
C ASP A 54 -3.56 -4.24 -16.28
N VAL A 55 -3.65 -5.43 -15.66
CA VAL A 55 -3.62 -5.60 -14.19
C VAL A 55 -2.21 -5.36 -13.67
N LYS A 56 -2.06 -4.46 -12.70
CA LYS A 56 -0.77 -4.05 -12.16
C LYS A 56 -0.18 -5.07 -11.18
N VAL A 57 1.13 -5.15 -11.18
CA VAL A 57 1.89 -5.89 -10.16
C VAL A 57 2.14 -4.98 -8.97
N CYS A 58 1.52 -5.30 -7.84
CA CYS A 58 1.70 -4.57 -6.59
C CYS A 58 2.40 -5.46 -5.56
N CYS A 59 3.28 -4.90 -4.76
CA CYS A 59 3.86 -5.63 -3.63
C CYS A 59 3.99 -4.76 -2.38
N VAL A 60 4.05 -5.42 -1.23
CA VAL A 60 4.25 -4.76 0.06
C VAL A 60 5.74 -4.65 0.40
N VAL A 61 6.12 -3.58 1.12
CA VAL A 61 7.50 -3.30 1.55
C VAL A 61 7.51 -2.88 3.03
N GLY A 62 8.46 -3.42 3.79
CA GLY A 62 8.53 -3.22 5.23
C GLY A 62 7.32 -3.76 5.99
N PHE A 63 6.66 -4.73 5.42
CA PHE A 63 5.33 -5.21 5.84
C PHE A 63 5.41 -6.39 6.80
N PRO A 64 4.48 -6.50 7.80
CA PRO A 64 3.39 -5.53 8.08
C PRO A 64 3.76 -4.47 9.13
N LEU A 65 4.95 -4.49 9.73
CA LEU A 65 5.29 -3.73 10.93
C LEU A 65 5.83 -2.31 10.66
N GLY A 66 6.37 -2.05 9.48
CA GLY A 66 7.03 -0.78 9.18
C GLY A 66 8.35 -0.54 9.95
N ALA A 67 8.77 -1.49 10.78
CA ALA A 67 9.87 -1.34 11.74
C ALA A 67 11.25 -1.70 11.18
N MET A 68 11.36 -1.90 9.87
CA MET A 68 12.66 -2.08 9.20
C MET A 68 13.43 -0.76 9.15
N SER A 69 14.77 -0.86 9.00
CA SER A 69 15.57 0.33 8.71
C SER A 69 15.20 0.91 7.34
N THR A 70 15.29 2.23 7.19
CA THR A 70 15.03 2.94 5.93
C THR A 70 15.79 2.34 4.75
N ARG A 71 17.09 2.02 4.95
CA ARG A 71 17.92 1.39 3.92
C ARG A 71 17.42 0.01 3.48
N ALA A 72 16.89 -0.78 4.43
CA ALA A 72 16.34 -2.10 4.12
C ALA A 72 15.03 -1.98 3.33
N LYS A 73 14.12 -1.07 3.69
CA LYS A 73 12.90 -0.79 2.92
C LYS A 73 13.21 -0.30 1.51
N ALA A 74 14.12 0.65 1.37
CA ALA A 74 14.53 1.16 0.06
C ALA A 74 15.16 0.05 -0.82
N CYS A 75 15.98 -0.82 -0.23
CA CYS A 75 16.54 -1.96 -0.94
C CYS A 75 15.46 -2.96 -1.38
N GLU A 76 14.50 -3.27 -0.50
CA GLU A 76 13.37 -4.15 -0.81
C GLU A 76 12.53 -3.58 -1.96
N ALA A 77 12.20 -2.27 -1.91
CA ALA A 77 11.44 -1.60 -2.97
C ALA A 77 12.17 -1.64 -4.32
N ARG A 78 13.47 -1.35 -4.34
CA ARG A 78 14.28 -1.41 -5.55
C ARG A 78 14.29 -2.81 -6.16
N ILE A 79 14.53 -3.84 -5.35
CA ILE A 79 14.51 -5.24 -5.81
C ILE A 79 13.13 -5.61 -6.36
N ALA A 80 12.06 -5.22 -5.67
CA ALA A 80 10.70 -5.49 -6.12
C ALA A 80 10.40 -4.87 -7.50
N VAL A 81 10.86 -3.65 -7.74
CA VAL A 81 10.69 -2.98 -9.05
C VAL A 81 11.56 -3.66 -10.13
N GLU A 82 12.80 -4.03 -9.80
CA GLU A 82 13.66 -4.82 -10.70
C GLU A 82 13.02 -6.16 -11.09
N ASP A 83 12.27 -6.78 -10.18
CA ASP A 83 11.52 -8.02 -10.37
C ASP A 83 10.17 -7.82 -11.09
N GLY A 84 9.76 -6.58 -11.36
CA GLY A 84 8.57 -6.25 -12.16
C GLY A 84 7.40 -5.64 -11.40
N ALA A 85 7.58 -5.20 -10.15
CA ALA A 85 6.53 -4.45 -9.46
C ALA A 85 6.33 -3.05 -10.08
N GLU A 86 5.07 -2.66 -10.26
CA GLU A 86 4.65 -1.35 -10.77
C GLU A 86 4.07 -0.46 -9.65
N GLU A 87 3.69 -1.08 -8.54
CA GLU A 87 3.14 -0.42 -7.36
C GLU A 87 3.77 -0.99 -6.08
N ILE A 88 4.12 -0.10 -5.15
CA ILE A 88 4.79 -0.43 -3.89
C ILE A 88 3.94 0.05 -2.72
N ASP A 89 3.43 -0.86 -1.91
CA ASP A 89 2.66 -0.58 -0.70
C ASP A 89 3.58 -0.65 0.53
N MET A 90 4.23 0.46 0.88
CA MET A 90 5.13 0.51 2.04
C MET A 90 4.39 0.76 3.35
N VAL A 91 4.86 0.17 4.45
CA VAL A 91 4.38 0.54 5.79
C VAL A 91 5.26 1.62 6.39
N VAL A 92 4.65 2.70 6.90
CA VAL A 92 5.36 3.78 7.59
C VAL A 92 6.08 3.27 8.84
N ASN A 93 7.15 3.94 9.26
CA ASN A 93 7.76 3.67 10.56
C ASN A 93 6.87 4.21 11.69
N ILE A 94 5.97 3.36 12.17
CA ILE A 94 4.97 3.69 13.20
C ILE A 94 5.65 4.18 14.50
N GLY A 95 6.78 3.56 14.88
CA GLY A 95 7.54 3.98 16.05
C GLY A 95 8.01 5.43 15.93
N ALA A 96 8.55 5.83 14.77
CA ALA A 96 8.97 7.21 14.52
C ALA A 96 7.78 8.19 14.55
N VAL A 97 6.59 7.77 14.08
CA VAL A 97 5.35 8.57 14.21
C VAL A 97 5.00 8.77 15.67
N LYS A 98 5.06 7.71 16.50
CA LYS A 98 4.78 7.78 17.94
C LYS A 98 5.77 8.66 18.72
N ASP A 99 7.02 8.70 18.27
CA ASP A 99 8.05 9.58 18.82
C ASP A 99 7.87 11.07 18.38
N GLY A 100 6.92 11.35 17.46
CA GLY A 100 6.76 12.67 16.85
C GLY A 100 7.93 13.06 15.93
N ASN A 101 8.74 12.10 15.52
CA ASN A 101 9.92 12.34 14.66
C ASN A 101 9.52 12.31 13.18
N TYR A 102 8.80 13.33 12.76
CA TYR A 102 8.26 13.42 11.40
C TYR A 102 9.32 13.65 10.31
N ASP A 103 10.46 14.21 10.66
CA ASP A 103 11.61 14.31 9.72
C ASP A 103 12.09 12.91 9.32
N ARG A 104 12.21 11.99 10.28
CA ARG A 104 12.55 10.59 10.03
C ARG A 104 11.47 9.84 9.27
N VAL A 105 10.19 10.14 9.55
CA VAL A 105 9.06 9.56 8.81
C VAL A 105 9.11 9.98 7.34
N GLU A 106 9.32 11.26 7.07
CA GLU A 106 9.42 11.79 5.71
C GLU A 106 10.63 11.21 4.96
N GLU A 107 11.81 11.13 5.62
CA GLU A 107 13.02 10.54 5.05
C GLU A 107 12.82 9.06 4.69
N ASP A 108 12.17 8.28 5.57
CA ASP A 108 11.86 6.85 5.35
C ASP A 108 10.97 6.65 4.12
N ILE A 109 9.92 7.47 3.98
CA ILE A 109 9.03 7.43 2.83
C ILE A 109 9.76 7.87 1.56
N ARG A 110 10.49 8.97 1.60
CA ARG A 110 11.25 9.51 0.46
C ARG A 110 12.26 8.52 -0.09
N ALA A 111 12.99 7.84 0.80
CA ALA A 111 13.97 6.83 0.39
C ALA A 111 13.32 5.65 -0.38
N VAL A 112 12.11 5.26 0.00
CA VAL A 112 11.35 4.22 -0.72
C VAL A 112 10.82 4.76 -2.05
N VAL A 113 10.28 6.00 -2.09
CA VAL A 113 9.82 6.64 -3.33
C VAL A 113 10.94 6.74 -4.35
N GLU A 114 12.12 7.21 -3.94
CA GLU A 114 13.31 7.33 -4.80
C GLU A 114 13.77 5.95 -5.31
N ALA A 115 13.83 4.97 -4.42
CA ALA A 115 14.25 3.60 -4.76
C ALA A 115 13.25 2.87 -5.69
N SER A 116 12.00 3.31 -5.70
CA SER A 116 10.93 2.75 -6.55
C SER A 116 11.00 3.22 -8.02
N GLY A 117 11.93 4.12 -8.38
CA GLY A 117 12.28 4.43 -9.77
C GLY A 117 11.11 4.90 -10.66
N GLY A 118 10.04 5.44 -10.08
CA GLY A 118 8.83 5.89 -10.79
C GLY A 118 7.62 4.96 -10.65
N ALA A 119 7.76 3.78 -10.02
CA ALA A 119 6.61 2.98 -9.61
C ALA A 119 5.76 3.74 -8.59
N VAL A 120 4.45 3.50 -8.58
CA VAL A 120 3.54 4.19 -7.67
C VAL A 120 3.75 3.70 -6.24
N VAL A 121 4.07 4.61 -5.32
CA VAL A 121 4.21 4.28 -3.89
C VAL A 121 2.93 4.64 -3.13
N LYS A 122 2.41 3.68 -2.37
CA LYS A 122 1.28 3.86 -1.44
C LYS A 122 1.80 3.68 -0.01
N VAL A 123 1.58 4.68 0.84
CA VAL A 123 2.05 4.69 2.23
C VAL A 123 0.96 4.19 3.16
N ILE A 124 1.16 3.00 3.75
CA ILE A 124 0.25 2.43 4.74
C ILE A 124 0.55 3.08 6.10
N LEU A 125 -0.45 3.80 6.64
CA LEU A 125 -0.32 4.52 7.90
C LEU A 125 -0.55 3.61 9.11
N GLU A 126 -1.35 2.56 8.99
CA GLU A 126 -1.90 1.72 10.08
C GLU A 126 -2.72 2.58 11.07
N THR A 127 -3.78 3.19 10.56
CA THR A 127 -4.57 4.22 11.24
C THR A 127 -5.11 3.80 12.61
N CYS A 128 -5.37 2.49 12.82
CA CYS A 128 -5.85 1.98 14.11
C CYS A 128 -4.84 2.12 15.25
N LEU A 129 -3.57 2.38 14.95
CA LEU A 129 -2.51 2.62 15.95
C LEU A 129 -2.20 4.11 16.14
N LEU A 130 -2.81 5.01 15.36
CA LEU A 130 -2.49 6.44 15.33
C LEU A 130 -3.62 7.29 15.90
N THR A 131 -3.26 8.44 16.52
CA THR A 131 -4.21 9.50 16.83
C THR A 131 -4.59 10.28 15.57
N ARG A 132 -5.61 11.14 15.65
CA ARG A 132 -6.01 12.01 14.53
C ARG A 132 -4.86 12.92 14.08
N GLU A 133 -4.13 13.51 15.03
CA GLU A 133 -2.99 14.38 14.80
C GLU A 133 -1.86 13.64 14.11
N GLU A 134 -1.55 12.41 14.57
CA GLU A 134 -0.53 11.54 13.97
C GLU A 134 -0.89 11.14 12.54
N ILE A 135 -2.17 10.87 12.24
CA ILE A 135 -2.66 10.59 10.88
C ILE A 135 -2.40 11.81 9.98
N VAL A 136 -2.78 13.02 10.44
CA VAL A 136 -2.60 14.26 9.67
C VAL A 136 -1.13 14.50 9.36
N GLU A 137 -0.25 14.44 10.36
CA GLU A 137 1.18 14.71 10.16
C GLU A 137 1.85 13.63 9.26
N THR A 138 1.46 12.35 9.42
CA THR A 138 1.97 11.28 8.55
C THR A 138 1.51 11.45 7.10
N CYS A 139 0.27 11.87 6.86
CA CYS A 139 -0.23 12.23 5.53
C CYS A 139 0.59 13.37 4.92
N ARG A 140 0.91 14.42 5.69
CA ARG A 140 1.75 15.53 5.24
C ARG A 140 3.16 15.08 4.85
N CYS A 141 3.76 14.17 5.64
CA CYS A 141 5.04 13.55 5.30
C CYS A 141 4.96 12.77 3.98
N ALA A 142 3.91 11.99 3.77
CA ALA A 142 3.71 11.24 2.53
C ALA A 142 3.59 12.16 1.30
N VAL A 143 2.84 13.25 1.42
CA VAL A 143 2.73 14.27 0.35
C VAL A 143 4.09 14.88 0.02
N LYS A 144 4.84 15.35 1.04
CA LYS A 144 6.17 15.97 0.87
C LYS A 144 7.19 15.00 0.30
N ALA A 145 7.09 13.72 0.64
CA ALA A 145 7.99 12.67 0.15
C ALA A 145 7.67 12.23 -1.30
N GLY A 146 6.56 12.67 -1.88
CA GLY A 146 6.18 12.36 -3.26
C GLY A 146 5.44 11.02 -3.42
N ALA A 147 4.77 10.51 -2.38
CA ALA A 147 3.94 9.32 -2.50
C ALA A 147 2.73 9.56 -3.42
N GLY A 148 2.29 8.53 -4.14
CA GLY A 148 1.10 8.59 -4.99
C GLY A 148 -0.20 8.36 -4.21
N PHE A 149 -0.13 7.62 -3.10
CA PHE A 149 -1.27 7.31 -2.23
C PHE A 149 -0.88 7.32 -0.76
N VAL A 150 -1.87 7.62 0.09
CA VAL A 150 -1.91 7.22 1.50
C VAL A 150 -2.94 6.10 1.66
N LYS A 151 -2.59 5.05 2.42
CA LYS A 151 -3.42 3.85 2.62
C LYS A 151 -3.68 3.64 4.10
N THR A 152 -4.91 3.23 4.47
CA THR A 152 -5.29 3.17 5.87
C THR A 152 -4.57 2.10 6.67
N SER A 153 -4.53 0.86 6.17
CA SER A 153 -4.25 -0.29 7.03
C SER A 153 -3.54 -1.43 6.31
N THR A 154 -2.77 -2.22 7.07
CA THR A 154 -2.15 -3.46 6.59
C THR A 154 -3.14 -4.62 6.48
N GLY A 155 -4.16 -4.65 7.33
CA GLY A 155 -5.05 -5.81 7.53
C GLY A 155 -4.48 -6.86 8.51
N PHE A 156 -3.31 -6.60 9.09
CA PHE A 156 -2.63 -7.50 10.05
C PHE A 156 -2.60 -6.94 11.48
N SER A 157 -3.27 -5.82 11.72
CA SER A 157 -3.40 -5.21 13.05
C SER A 157 -4.82 -5.35 13.60
N THR A 158 -5.12 -4.64 14.68
CA THR A 158 -6.38 -4.73 15.42
C THR A 158 -7.56 -4.06 14.73
N GLY A 159 -7.32 -3.18 13.74
CA GLY A 159 -8.35 -2.43 13.02
C GLY A 159 -8.10 -2.38 11.51
N GLY A 160 -9.07 -1.83 10.79
CA GLY A 160 -9.03 -1.62 9.34
C GLY A 160 -9.47 -0.21 8.97
N ALA A 161 -9.92 -0.03 7.72
CA ALA A 161 -10.45 1.24 7.25
C ALA A 161 -11.70 1.65 8.03
N THR A 162 -11.79 2.94 8.38
CA THR A 162 -13.00 3.57 8.88
C THR A 162 -13.34 4.79 8.02
N VAL A 163 -14.61 5.14 7.94
CA VAL A 163 -15.06 6.33 7.20
C VAL A 163 -14.37 7.59 7.72
N GLU A 164 -14.24 7.70 9.05
CA GLU A 164 -13.61 8.85 9.71
C GLU A 164 -12.12 8.99 9.34
N ALA A 165 -11.39 7.87 9.32
CA ALA A 165 -9.96 7.88 8.94
C ALA A 165 -9.79 8.24 7.47
N VAL A 166 -10.59 7.65 6.57
CA VAL A 166 -10.54 7.95 5.12
C VAL A 166 -10.88 9.42 4.86
N HIS A 167 -11.91 9.95 5.49
CA HIS A 167 -12.31 11.35 5.37
C HIS A 167 -11.20 12.30 5.87
N LEU A 168 -10.64 12.03 7.05
CA LEU A 168 -9.53 12.81 7.60
C LEU A 168 -8.30 12.82 6.68
N MET A 169 -7.94 11.63 6.15
CA MET A 169 -6.83 11.50 5.21
C MET A 169 -7.10 12.29 3.93
N ARG A 170 -8.31 12.18 3.35
CA ARG A 170 -8.72 12.90 2.14
C ARG A 170 -8.68 14.41 2.32
N GLU A 171 -9.22 14.93 3.43
CA GLU A 171 -9.16 16.37 3.77
C GLU A 171 -7.71 16.84 3.92
N THR A 172 -6.84 15.99 4.48
CA THR A 172 -5.42 16.36 4.71
C THR A 172 -4.61 16.41 3.42
N VAL A 173 -4.75 15.41 2.54
CA VAL A 173 -3.93 15.32 1.31
C VAL A 173 -4.51 16.10 0.14
N GLY A 174 -5.81 16.46 0.19
CA GLY A 174 -6.48 17.18 -0.91
C GLY A 174 -6.40 16.38 -2.22
N ASP A 175 -6.12 17.07 -3.33
CA ASP A 175 -6.02 16.46 -4.67
C ASP A 175 -4.60 16.03 -5.04
N SER A 176 -3.62 16.31 -4.19
CA SER A 176 -2.20 16.01 -4.49
C SER A 176 -1.84 14.55 -4.39
N VAL A 177 -2.50 13.80 -3.50
CA VAL A 177 -2.28 12.37 -3.24
C VAL A 177 -3.62 11.66 -3.13
N LYS A 178 -3.72 10.43 -3.63
CA LYS A 178 -4.94 9.65 -3.54
C LYS A 178 -5.05 8.93 -2.19
N VAL A 179 -6.28 8.59 -1.79
CA VAL A 179 -6.54 7.82 -0.57
C VAL A 179 -7.02 6.43 -0.93
N LYS A 180 -6.45 5.41 -0.26
CA LYS A 180 -6.85 4.02 -0.39
C LYS A 180 -7.35 3.47 0.95
N ALA A 181 -8.58 3.03 0.99
CA ALA A 181 -9.14 2.27 2.09
C ALA A 181 -8.68 0.81 1.98
N SER A 182 -8.26 0.21 3.09
CA SER A 182 -7.86 -1.20 3.15
C SER A 182 -8.05 -1.79 4.54
N GLY A 183 -8.20 -3.11 4.60
CA GLY A 183 -8.47 -3.83 5.84
C GLY A 183 -9.93 -3.69 6.32
N GLY A 184 -10.56 -4.81 6.61
CA GLY A 184 -11.92 -4.83 7.15
C GLY A 184 -13.06 -4.52 6.18
N ILE A 185 -12.79 -4.18 4.94
CA ILE A 185 -13.81 -3.90 3.92
C ILE A 185 -14.39 -5.23 3.41
N ARG A 186 -15.59 -5.57 3.88
CA ARG A 186 -16.26 -6.86 3.59
C ARG A 186 -17.62 -6.70 2.91
N THR A 187 -18.07 -5.46 2.67
CA THR A 187 -19.35 -5.16 2.05
C THR A 187 -19.21 -4.03 1.03
N CYS A 188 -20.06 -4.03 0.02
CA CYS A 188 -20.11 -2.95 -0.98
C CYS A 188 -20.38 -1.58 -0.36
N CYS A 189 -21.14 -1.50 0.73
CA CYS A 189 -21.42 -0.22 1.42
C CYS A 189 -20.15 0.49 1.89
N LEU A 190 -19.15 -0.25 2.41
CA LEU A 190 -17.88 0.33 2.85
C LEU A 190 -17.02 0.83 1.69
N LEU A 191 -17.12 0.22 0.50
CA LEU A 191 -16.44 0.69 -0.71
C LEU A 191 -17.03 2.02 -1.22
N TYR A 192 -18.35 2.19 -1.16
CA TYR A 192 -19.02 3.41 -1.65
C TYR A 192 -18.84 4.65 -0.75
N THR A 193 -18.46 4.47 0.50
CA THR A 193 -18.19 5.58 1.43
C THR A 193 -16.74 6.07 1.42
N SER A 194 -15.89 5.48 0.57
CA SER A 194 -14.45 5.79 0.49
C SER A 194 -14.07 6.66 -0.72
N ASP A 195 -15.06 7.11 -1.51
CA ASP A 195 -14.86 8.00 -2.66
C ASP A 195 -14.81 9.48 -2.25
#